data_6a3ca918ec49363cac04e1d8ff1eac91
#
_entry.id   6a3ca918ec49363cac04e1d8ff1eac91
#
_cell.length_a   1.000
_cell.length_b   1.000
_cell.length_c   1.000
_cell.angle_alpha   90.00
_cell.angle_beta   90.00
_cell.angle_gamma   90.00
#
_symmetry.space_group_name_H-M   'P 1'
#
loop_
_entity.id
_entity.type
_entity.pdbx_description
1 polymer ?
#
loop_
_entity_poly.entity_id
_entity_poly.type
_entity_poly.pdbx_seq_one_letter_code
_entity_poly.pdbx_strand_id
1 'polypeptide(L)'
;GSVNVVLNGLEDSSRQGDSVVKYIFSLLGIKTSFKEVHSGKPTSVTLSRHLDHVATLTYDFINCPDLAQTIIATCCALDIPFHFTGLASLRIKETDRLEAMRKELGKLGFVINVANDSEMTWDGTKCEATMEAINTYEDHRMAMAFAPLAIKFPGLRINNTEVVSK
;
A
#
# COMPACT_ATOMS: atom_id res chain seq x y z
N GLY A 1 -13.76 -13.81 -14.65
CA GLY A 1 -14.57 -12.62 -14.79
C GLY A 1 -13.81 -11.40 -14.35
N SER A 2 -13.94 -10.27 -15.03
CA SER A 2 -13.32 -9.00 -14.60
C SER A 2 -14.02 -8.51 -13.34
N VAL A 3 -13.27 -8.35 -12.26
CA VAL A 3 -13.77 -7.71 -11.05
C VAL A 3 -13.63 -6.20 -11.24
N ASN A 4 -14.73 -5.47 -11.16
CA ASN A 4 -14.74 -4.01 -11.14
C ASN A 4 -15.18 -3.53 -9.76
N VAL A 5 -14.47 -2.55 -9.22
CA VAL A 5 -14.83 -1.84 -7.98
C VAL A 5 -15.29 -0.44 -8.34
N VAL A 6 -16.45 -0.03 -7.87
CA VAL A 6 -16.98 1.33 -8.07
C VAL A 6 -16.96 2.09 -6.75
N LEU A 7 -16.29 3.23 -6.74
CA LEU A 7 -16.22 4.14 -5.60
C LEU A 7 -16.98 5.43 -5.96
N ASN A 8 -17.85 5.88 -5.07
CA ASN A 8 -18.63 7.10 -5.26
C ASN A 8 -18.11 8.23 -4.37
N GLY A 9 -18.21 9.47 -4.85
CA GLY A 9 -17.84 10.66 -4.07
C GLY A 9 -16.36 11.05 -4.17
N LEU A 10 -15.62 10.51 -5.13
CA LEU A 10 -14.23 10.89 -5.39
C LEU A 10 -14.14 11.88 -6.56
N GLU A 11 -13.24 12.86 -6.45
CA GLU A 11 -12.95 13.86 -7.47
C GLU A 11 -11.67 13.51 -8.26
N ASP A 12 -11.68 13.74 -9.57
CA ASP A 12 -10.51 13.47 -10.42
C ASP A 12 -9.35 14.46 -10.19
N SER A 13 -9.66 15.67 -9.76
CA SER A 13 -8.70 16.78 -9.64
C SER A 13 -8.36 17.14 -8.20
N SER A 14 -8.17 16.13 -7.33
CA SER A 14 -7.70 16.38 -5.97
C SER A 14 -6.33 17.07 -5.97
N ARG A 15 -6.19 18.12 -5.17
CA ARG A 15 -4.90 18.83 -4.96
C ARG A 15 -4.02 18.18 -3.90
N GLN A 16 -4.45 17.08 -3.30
CA GLN A 16 -3.66 16.35 -2.31
C GLN A 16 -2.55 15.54 -3.00
N GLY A 17 -1.39 15.44 -2.37
CA GLY A 17 -0.27 14.63 -2.85
C GLY A 17 -0.66 13.17 -3.08
N ASP A 18 -1.59 12.66 -2.29
CA ASP A 18 -2.11 11.29 -2.39
C ASP A 18 -2.91 11.01 -3.68
N SER A 19 -3.27 12.03 -4.46
CA SER A 19 -3.92 11.86 -5.77
C SER A 19 -3.07 11.07 -6.77
N VAL A 20 -1.75 11.02 -6.56
CA VAL A 20 -0.82 10.20 -7.36
C VAL A 20 -1.07 8.71 -7.24
N VAL A 21 -1.85 8.27 -6.26
CA VAL A 21 -2.18 6.84 -6.05
C VAL A 21 -2.75 6.18 -7.31
N LYS A 22 -3.57 6.88 -8.09
CA LYS A 22 -4.12 6.36 -9.36
C LYS A 22 -3.01 6.01 -10.37
N TYR A 23 -1.97 6.83 -10.44
CA TYR A 23 -0.81 6.57 -11.30
C TYR A 23 -0.01 5.36 -10.81
N ILE A 24 0.30 5.30 -9.52
CA ILE A 24 1.03 4.17 -8.94
C ILE A 24 0.28 2.86 -9.17
N PHE A 25 -1.03 2.84 -8.91
CA PHE A 25 -1.85 1.64 -9.15
C PHE A 25 -1.97 1.28 -10.63
N SER A 26 -1.86 2.24 -11.57
CA SER A 26 -1.81 1.91 -13.00
C SER A 26 -0.56 1.09 -13.35
N LEU A 27 0.57 1.37 -12.71
CA LEU A 27 1.80 0.56 -12.85
C LEU A 27 1.65 -0.84 -12.26
N LEU A 28 0.77 -1.01 -11.29
CA LEU A 28 0.44 -2.29 -10.65
C LEU A 28 -0.71 -3.05 -11.36
N GLY A 29 -1.15 -2.58 -12.51
CA GLY A 29 -2.16 -3.26 -13.32
C GLY A 29 -3.60 -2.89 -13.00
N ILE A 30 -3.86 -1.72 -12.43
CA ILE A 30 -5.21 -1.21 -12.14
C ILE A 30 -5.51 0.02 -13.00
N LYS A 31 -6.53 -0.09 -13.84
CA LYS A 31 -7.07 1.03 -14.60
C LYS A 31 -8.10 1.77 -13.75
N THR A 32 -7.90 3.07 -13.60
CA THR A 32 -8.84 3.99 -12.94
C THR A 32 -9.62 4.77 -14.00
N SER A 33 -10.94 4.71 -13.97
CA SER A 33 -11.81 5.45 -14.91
C SER A 33 -12.78 6.31 -14.11
N PHE A 34 -12.84 7.61 -14.43
CA PHE A 34 -13.77 8.55 -13.82
C PHE A 34 -15.01 8.66 -14.72
N LYS A 35 -16.20 8.57 -14.12
CA LYS A 35 -17.45 8.88 -14.80
C LYS A 35 -17.81 10.30 -14.44
N GLU A 36 -17.73 11.22 -15.40
CA GLU A 36 -18.19 12.58 -15.24
C GLU A 36 -19.70 12.59 -15.00
N VAL A 37 -20.11 13.21 -13.91
CA VAL A 37 -21.51 13.54 -13.65
C VAL A 37 -21.59 15.06 -13.72
N HIS A 38 -22.34 15.59 -14.69
CA HIS A 38 -22.52 17.01 -14.89
C HIS A 38 -23.06 17.71 -13.62
N SER A 39 -22.48 18.87 -13.31
CA SER A 39 -22.90 19.84 -12.30
C SER A 39 -22.91 19.37 -10.84
N GLY A 40 -21.75 19.44 -10.18
CA GLY A 40 -21.66 19.52 -8.69
C GLY A 40 -22.03 18.27 -7.89
N LYS A 41 -22.19 17.11 -8.54
CA LYS A 41 -22.42 15.84 -7.87
C LYS A 41 -21.14 15.01 -7.76
N PRO A 42 -20.99 14.20 -6.70
CA PRO A 42 -19.82 13.38 -6.53
C PRO A 42 -19.60 12.45 -7.73
N THR A 43 -18.37 12.45 -8.23
CA THR A 43 -17.91 11.61 -9.34
C THR A 43 -17.86 10.15 -8.90
N SER A 44 -18.23 9.22 -9.76
CA SER A 44 -17.95 7.81 -9.53
C SER A 44 -16.66 7.39 -10.22
N VAL A 45 -15.86 6.60 -9.51
CA VAL A 45 -14.61 6.05 -10.00
C VAL A 45 -14.75 4.56 -10.14
N THR A 46 -14.42 4.03 -11.31
CA THR A 46 -14.37 2.60 -11.56
C THR A 46 -12.91 2.14 -11.60
N LEU A 47 -12.58 1.19 -10.75
CA LEU A 47 -11.30 0.48 -10.75
C LEU A 47 -11.50 -0.86 -11.45
N SER A 48 -10.68 -1.14 -12.44
CA SER A 48 -10.72 -2.39 -13.20
C SER A 48 -9.31 -2.98 -13.33
N ARG A 49 -9.24 -4.31 -13.39
CA ARG A 49 -7.96 -4.98 -13.59
C ARG A 49 -7.47 -4.78 -15.01
N HIS A 50 -6.19 -4.50 -15.15
CA HIS A 50 -5.42 -4.45 -16.38
C HIS A 50 -4.46 -5.66 -16.41
N LEU A 51 -4.14 -6.19 -17.56
CA LEU A 51 -3.27 -7.37 -17.64
C LEU A 51 -1.79 -7.04 -17.48
N ASP A 52 -1.39 -5.81 -17.86
CA ASP A 52 0.00 -5.38 -17.83
C ASP A 52 0.32 -4.70 -16.51
N HIS A 53 1.41 -5.11 -15.88
CA HIS A 53 2.01 -4.47 -14.73
C HIS A 53 3.53 -4.44 -14.89
N VAL A 54 4.20 -3.58 -14.14
CA VAL A 54 5.67 -3.51 -14.13
C VAL A 54 6.28 -4.76 -13.50
N ALA A 55 7.45 -5.17 -14.00
CA ALA A 55 8.20 -6.28 -13.40
C ALA A 55 8.81 -5.90 -12.03
N THR A 56 9.15 -4.63 -11.86
CA THR A 56 9.64 -4.04 -10.61
C THR A 56 9.10 -2.64 -10.50
N LEU A 57 8.58 -2.26 -9.33
CA LEU A 57 8.10 -0.91 -9.09
C LEU A 57 9.17 -0.07 -8.41
N THR A 58 9.61 0.99 -9.09
CA THR A 58 10.51 2.01 -8.50
C THR A 58 9.77 3.32 -8.35
N TYR A 59 9.80 3.92 -7.16
CA TYR A 59 9.10 5.17 -6.90
C TYR A 59 9.77 5.99 -5.78
N ASP A 60 9.78 7.33 -5.93
CA ASP A 60 10.21 8.27 -4.91
C ASP A 60 8.99 8.87 -4.20
N PHE A 61 8.85 8.54 -2.91
CA PHE A 61 7.71 8.96 -2.07
C PHE A 61 7.93 10.27 -1.33
N ILE A 62 8.96 11.07 -1.67
CA ILE A 62 9.29 12.30 -0.95
C ILE A 62 8.08 13.25 -0.81
N ASN A 63 7.21 13.31 -1.82
CA ASN A 63 6.02 14.18 -1.85
C ASN A 63 4.73 13.50 -1.34
N CYS A 64 4.73 12.19 -1.10
CA CYS A 64 3.57 11.42 -0.67
C CYS A 64 3.96 10.21 0.20
N PRO A 65 4.78 10.40 1.25
CA PRO A 65 5.35 9.28 2.02
C PRO A 65 4.28 8.42 2.69
N ASP A 66 3.14 8.99 3.03
CA ASP A 66 2.03 8.29 3.68
C ASP A 66 1.35 7.22 2.79
N LEU A 67 1.57 7.24 1.47
CA LEU A 67 1.13 6.18 0.57
C LEU A 67 2.04 4.94 0.60
N ALA A 68 3.29 5.10 1.01
CA ALA A 68 4.30 4.05 0.87
C ALA A 68 3.90 2.73 1.54
N GLN A 69 3.36 2.76 2.76
CA GLN A 69 2.96 1.55 3.49
C GLN A 69 1.93 0.72 2.71
N THR A 70 0.91 1.38 2.17
CA THR A 70 -0.12 0.73 1.34
C THR A 70 0.50 0.13 0.08
N ILE A 71 1.39 0.86 -0.59
CA ILE A 71 2.02 0.39 -1.83
C ILE A 71 2.99 -0.76 -1.56
N ILE A 72 3.79 -0.71 -0.49
CA ILE A 72 4.67 -1.80 -0.06
C ILE A 72 3.85 -3.09 0.16
N ALA A 73 2.79 -3.00 0.96
CA ALA A 73 1.91 -4.14 1.22
C ALA A 73 1.28 -4.68 -0.06
N THR A 74 0.86 -3.79 -0.97
CA THR A 74 0.28 -4.17 -2.27
C THR A 74 1.31 -4.88 -3.15
N CYS A 75 2.55 -4.38 -3.24
CA CYS A 75 3.63 -5.04 -3.98
C CYS A 75 3.92 -6.45 -3.45
N CYS A 76 3.98 -6.60 -2.12
CA CYS A 76 4.12 -7.91 -1.47
C CYS A 76 2.92 -8.83 -1.79
N ALA A 77 1.69 -8.30 -1.79
CA ALA A 77 0.51 -9.08 -2.14
C ALA A 77 0.52 -9.57 -3.58
N LEU A 78 1.05 -8.78 -4.50
CA LEU A 78 1.11 -9.08 -5.94
C LEU A 78 2.40 -9.80 -6.36
N ASP A 79 3.33 -10.04 -5.44
CA ASP A 79 4.67 -10.58 -5.72
C ASP A 79 5.46 -9.71 -6.72
N ILE A 80 5.33 -8.39 -6.64
CA ILE A 80 6.05 -7.43 -7.47
C ILE A 80 7.23 -6.86 -6.66
N PRO A 81 8.49 -7.13 -7.05
CA PRO A 81 9.66 -6.50 -6.45
C PRO A 81 9.59 -4.98 -6.50
N PHE A 82 10.25 -4.30 -5.55
CA PHE A 82 10.20 -2.84 -5.50
C PHE A 82 11.49 -2.21 -4.98
N HIS A 83 11.69 -0.94 -5.37
CA HIS A 83 12.69 -0.04 -4.80
C HIS A 83 12.05 1.33 -4.55
N PHE A 84 11.88 1.70 -3.29
CA PHE A 84 11.24 2.94 -2.85
C PHE A 84 12.22 3.82 -2.10
N THR A 85 12.21 5.12 -2.46
CA THR A 85 13.03 6.18 -1.85
C THR A 85 12.14 7.28 -1.26
N GLY A 86 12.74 8.29 -0.64
CA GLY A 86 12.01 9.44 -0.08
C GLY A 86 11.22 9.13 1.18
N LEU A 87 11.61 8.08 1.93
CA LEU A 87 10.85 7.56 3.07
C LEU A 87 11.34 8.07 4.44
N ALA A 88 12.32 8.97 4.50
CA ALA A 88 12.93 9.41 5.76
C ALA A 88 11.92 9.92 6.80
N SER A 89 10.87 10.62 6.36
CA SER A 89 9.83 11.13 7.26
C SER A 89 9.02 10.03 7.96
N LEU A 90 9.02 8.80 7.45
CA LEU A 90 8.31 7.67 8.06
C LEU A 90 8.98 7.13 9.33
N ARG A 91 10.24 7.50 9.58
CA ARG A 91 10.97 7.15 10.79
C ARG A 91 10.48 7.87 12.05
N ILE A 92 9.88 9.04 11.87
CA ILE A 92 9.50 9.97 12.94
C ILE A 92 7.98 10.19 13.03
N LYS A 93 7.20 9.20 12.63
CA LYS A 93 5.74 9.20 12.75
C LYS A 93 5.31 8.60 14.11
N GLU A 94 4.08 8.08 14.21
CA GLU A 94 3.56 7.40 15.40
C GLU A 94 4.46 6.24 15.84
N THR A 95 5.14 5.63 14.89
CA THR A 95 6.20 4.62 15.07
C THR A 95 7.26 4.80 13.99
N ASP A 96 8.40 4.13 14.11
CA ASP A 96 9.30 3.92 12.98
C ASP A 96 8.63 2.97 11.98
N ARG A 97 7.92 3.56 11.02
CA ARG A 97 7.12 2.83 10.05
C ARG A 97 7.95 1.93 9.13
N LEU A 98 9.20 2.31 8.83
CA LEU A 98 10.07 1.49 7.97
C LEU A 98 10.43 0.18 8.68
N GLU A 99 10.87 0.28 9.93
CA GLU A 99 11.23 -0.89 10.71
C GLU A 99 10.01 -1.75 11.05
N ALA A 100 8.86 -1.11 11.36
CA ALA A 100 7.62 -1.82 11.59
C ALA A 100 7.19 -2.61 10.34
N MET A 101 7.18 -1.98 9.14
CA MET A 101 6.86 -2.67 7.89
C MET A 101 7.80 -3.83 7.61
N ARG A 102 9.11 -3.64 7.75
CA ARG A 102 10.12 -4.69 7.56
C ARG A 102 9.84 -5.89 8.46
N LYS A 103 9.62 -5.63 9.75
CA LYS A 103 9.41 -6.67 10.77
C LYS A 103 8.10 -7.44 10.54
N GLU A 104 7.02 -6.71 10.29
CA GLU A 104 5.70 -7.33 10.16
C GLU A 104 5.53 -8.08 8.84
N LEU A 105 6.10 -7.59 7.74
CA LEU A 105 6.14 -8.31 6.46
C LEU A 105 7.04 -9.56 6.56
N GLY A 106 8.09 -9.51 7.39
CA GLY A 106 8.92 -10.67 7.68
C GLY A 106 8.13 -11.85 8.25
N LYS A 107 7.13 -11.60 9.11
CA LYS A 107 6.23 -12.65 9.65
C LYS A 107 5.41 -13.34 8.54
N LEU A 108 5.18 -12.64 7.42
CA LEU A 108 4.48 -13.16 6.25
C LEU A 108 5.43 -13.75 5.20
N GLY A 109 6.72 -13.83 5.50
CA GLY A 109 7.72 -14.46 4.67
C GLY A 109 8.44 -13.54 3.66
N PHE A 110 8.33 -12.21 3.80
CA PHE A 110 9.02 -11.27 2.90
C PHE A 110 10.33 -10.75 3.51
N VAL A 111 11.43 -10.86 2.77
CA VAL A 111 12.75 -10.36 3.21
C VAL A 111 12.94 -8.93 2.69
N ILE A 112 12.49 -7.96 3.48
CA ILE A 112 12.56 -6.54 3.14
C ILE A 112 13.88 -5.94 3.66
N ASN A 113 14.54 -5.14 2.83
CA ASN A 113 15.72 -4.39 3.20
C ASN A 113 15.39 -2.90 3.39
N VAL A 114 15.97 -2.30 4.42
CA VAL A 114 15.92 -0.86 4.69
C VAL A 114 17.34 -0.32 4.60
N ALA A 115 17.55 0.74 3.83
CA ALA A 115 18.84 1.36 3.63
C ALA A 115 18.76 2.89 3.80
N ASN A 116 19.89 3.51 4.17
CA ASN A 116 20.07 4.96 4.25
C ASN A 116 18.97 5.69 5.06
N ASP A 117 18.31 5.01 5.99
CA ASP A 117 17.18 5.52 6.79
C ASP A 117 16.00 6.10 5.98
N SER A 118 15.99 5.91 4.68
CA SER A 118 15.04 6.54 3.74
C SER A 118 14.65 5.67 2.55
N GLU A 119 15.16 4.44 2.48
CA GLU A 119 14.92 3.55 1.35
C GLU A 119 14.41 2.18 1.82
N MET A 120 13.53 1.61 1.03
CA MET A 120 13.00 0.27 1.23
C MET A 120 13.03 -0.52 -0.06
N THR A 121 13.57 -1.74 -0.02
CA THR A 121 13.68 -2.60 -1.21
C THR A 121 13.23 -4.01 -0.91
N TRP A 122 12.66 -4.64 -1.91
CA TRP A 122 12.41 -6.07 -1.95
C TRP A 122 12.70 -6.60 -3.36
N ASP A 123 13.53 -7.61 -3.44
CA ASP A 123 13.97 -8.24 -4.70
C ASP A 123 13.18 -9.51 -5.06
N GLY A 124 12.16 -9.84 -4.29
CA GLY A 124 11.39 -11.07 -4.41
C GLY A 124 11.83 -12.17 -3.45
N THR A 125 12.91 -11.98 -2.69
CA THR A 125 13.40 -12.97 -1.72
C THR A 125 12.37 -13.20 -0.62
N LYS A 126 12.14 -14.49 -0.30
CA LYS A 126 11.21 -14.93 0.74
C LYS A 126 11.92 -15.80 1.78
N CYS A 127 11.35 -15.83 2.98
CA CYS A 127 11.73 -16.72 4.06
C CYS A 127 10.49 -17.53 4.51
N GLU A 128 10.69 -18.44 5.46
CA GLU A 128 9.59 -19.16 6.08
C GLU A 128 8.68 -18.20 6.85
N ALA A 129 7.37 -18.22 6.54
CA ALA A 129 6.40 -17.37 7.21
C ALA A 129 6.02 -17.96 8.58
N THR A 130 6.12 -17.16 9.63
CA THR A 130 5.70 -17.58 10.99
C THR A 130 4.21 -17.43 11.20
N MET A 131 3.55 -16.60 10.40
CA MET A 131 2.12 -16.26 10.51
C MET A 131 1.72 -15.76 11.91
N GLU A 132 2.67 -15.18 12.64
CA GLU A 132 2.38 -14.48 13.88
C GLU A 132 1.46 -13.29 13.64
N ALA A 133 0.69 -12.90 14.65
CA ALA A 133 -0.19 -11.75 14.54
C ALA A 133 0.60 -10.46 14.24
N ILE A 134 0.08 -9.66 13.31
CA ILE A 134 0.65 -8.37 12.93
C ILE A 134 0.41 -7.37 14.07
N ASN A 135 1.45 -6.67 14.48
CA ASN A 135 1.35 -5.58 15.44
C ASN A 135 1.13 -4.25 14.72
N THR A 136 0.26 -3.43 15.27
CA THR A 136 -0.07 -2.11 14.67
C THR A 136 0.78 -0.97 15.19
N TYR A 137 1.51 -1.18 16.31
CA TYR A 137 2.34 -0.13 16.93
C TYR A 137 1.56 1.15 17.24
N GLU A 138 0.30 1.02 17.61
CA GLU A 138 -0.63 2.15 17.82
C GLU A 138 -0.85 3.06 16.59
N ASP A 139 -0.45 2.59 15.42
CA ASP A 139 -0.53 3.30 14.15
C ASP A 139 -1.64 2.72 13.25
N HIS A 140 -2.67 3.54 12.99
CA HIS A 140 -3.80 3.15 12.14
C HIS A 140 -3.37 2.79 10.71
N ARG A 141 -2.31 3.42 10.18
CA ARG A 141 -1.80 3.12 8.83
C ARG A 141 -1.19 1.72 8.75
N MET A 142 -0.58 1.24 9.82
CA MET A 142 -0.13 -0.16 9.90
C MET A 142 -1.33 -1.12 9.79
N ALA A 143 -2.37 -0.91 10.60
CA ALA A 143 -3.58 -1.74 10.54
C ALA A 143 -4.20 -1.73 9.13
N MET A 144 -4.36 -0.55 8.53
CA MET A 144 -4.99 -0.37 7.22
C MET A 144 -4.15 -0.96 6.07
N ALA A 145 -2.82 -0.88 6.13
CA ALA A 145 -1.95 -1.45 5.11
C ALA A 145 -1.95 -2.99 5.13
N PHE A 146 -2.02 -3.60 6.32
CA PHE A 146 -1.99 -5.05 6.46
C PHE A 146 -3.36 -5.73 6.31
N ALA A 147 -4.46 -5.05 6.63
CA ALA A 147 -5.79 -5.66 6.56
C ALA A 147 -6.14 -6.29 5.19
N PRO A 148 -5.85 -5.65 4.03
CA PRO A 148 -6.10 -6.25 2.72
C PRO A 148 -5.29 -7.52 2.44
N LEU A 149 -4.15 -7.73 3.13
CA LEU A 149 -3.34 -8.93 2.96
C LEU A 149 -4.05 -10.20 3.42
N ALA A 150 -5.15 -10.10 4.18
CA ALA A 150 -5.99 -11.24 4.53
C ALA A 150 -6.55 -11.98 3.30
N ILE A 151 -6.65 -11.32 2.15
CA ILE A 151 -7.04 -11.94 0.88
C ILE A 151 -5.97 -12.95 0.41
N LYS A 152 -4.68 -12.61 0.58
CA LYS A 152 -3.56 -13.48 0.20
C LYS A 152 -3.20 -14.48 1.30
N PHE A 153 -3.37 -14.09 2.56
CA PHE A 153 -2.99 -14.86 3.74
C PHE A 153 -4.23 -15.19 4.59
N PRO A 154 -4.99 -16.26 4.23
CA PRO A 154 -6.13 -16.68 5.03
C PRO A 154 -5.71 -16.98 6.48
N GLY A 155 -6.44 -16.42 7.44
CA GLY A 155 -6.11 -16.56 8.86
C GLY A 155 -5.14 -15.49 9.39
N LEU A 156 -4.78 -14.47 8.60
CA LEU A 156 -4.06 -13.30 9.07
C LEU A 156 -4.75 -12.69 10.29
N ARG A 157 -3.98 -12.44 11.34
CA ARG A 157 -4.48 -11.77 12.56
C ARG A 157 -3.76 -10.44 12.73
N ILE A 158 -4.48 -9.43 13.17
CA ILE A 158 -3.94 -8.09 13.45
C ILE A 158 -4.31 -7.74 14.90
N ASN A 159 -3.30 -7.37 15.70
CA ASN A 159 -3.47 -6.95 17.07
C ASN A 159 -3.87 -5.47 17.12
N ASN A 160 -4.56 -5.06 18.19
CA ASN A 160 -4.90 -3.66 18.51
C ASN A 160 -5.59 -2.96 17.32
N THR A 161 -6.62 -3.59 16.76
CA THR A 161 -7.36 -3.04 15.60
C THR A 161 -8.16 -1.78 15.94
N GLU A 162 -8.38 -1.48 17.22
CA GLU A 162 -9.04 -0.27 17.71
C GLU A 162 -8.30 1.03 17.32
N VAL A 163 -7.03 0.95 16.90
CA VAL A 163 -6.27 2.11 16.41
C VAL A 163 -6.90 2.79 15.19
N VAL A 164 -7.75 2.09 14.43
CA VAL A 164 -8.45 2.67 13.27
C VAL A 164 -9.65 3.53 13.66
N SER A 165 -10.02 3.54 14.94
CA SER A 165 -11.15 4.34 15.47
C SER A 165 -10.70 5.67 16.09
N LYS A 166 -9.41 5.98 16.01
CA LYS A 166 -8.80 7.23 16.54
C LYS A 166 -8.94 8.39 15.56
#